data_4102be5897449a59e718f9066fb5142f
#
_entry.id   4102be5897449a59e718f9066fb5142f
#
_cell.length_a   1.000
_cell.length_b   1.000
_cell.length_c   1.000
_cell.angle_alpha   90.00
_cell.angle_beta   90.00
_cell.angle_gamma   90.00
#
_symmetry.space_group_name_H-M   'P 1'
#
loop_
_entity.id
_entity.type
_entity.pdbx_description
1 polymer ?
#
loop_
_entity_poly.entity_id
_entity_poly.type
_entity_poly.pdbx_seq_one_letter_code
_entity_poly.pdbx_strand_id
1 'polypeptide(L)'
;SPWKGSTVLQNEYITWDRYDPHSKAYSVLLNDVSKQMAKNLGIGKAHEAKMCLDCHADNVAEKNRGRVFQISDGVGCEACHGGGERWLGLHVSGVASHQDNLDAGLYPTEDPVKRAELCLSCHFGDDKKIVTHRIMGAGHPRLDFELDTFTATQPAHYEIDKDYYE
;
A
#
# COMPACT_ATOMS: atom_id res chain seq x y z
N SER A 1 2.40 26.03 3.59
CA SER A 1 3.01 26.18 2.26
C SER A 1 4.39 25.54 2.25
N PRO A 2 4.78 24.82 1.21
CA PRO A 2 6.11 24.23 1.13
C PRO A 2 7.16 25.32 1.30
N TRP A 3 8.27 25.01 1.93
CA TRP A 3 9.39 25.95 2.05
C TRP A 3 9.84 26.32 0.63
N LYS A 4 10.06 27.61 0.36
CA LYS A 4 10.57 28.05 -0.94
C LYS A 4 11.88 27.31 -1.23
N GLY A 5 11.87 26.52 -2.31
CA GLY A 5 13.01 25.70 -2.72
C GLY A 5 12.97 24.23 -2.25
N SER A 6 11.89 23.80 -1.60
CA SER A 6 11.67 22.39 -1.28
C SER A 6 10.85 21.70 -2.39
N THR A 7 11.27 20.52 -2.80
CA THR A 7 10.51 19.60 -3.67
C THR A 7 9.43 18.83 -2.90
N VAL A 8 9.39 18.97 -1.58
CA VAL A 8 8.42 18.32 -0.69
C VAL A 8 7.07 18.97 -0.82
N LEU A 9 6.08 18.24 -1.33
CA LEU A 9 4.72 18.74 -1.55
C LEU A 9 3.93 18.91 -0.24
N GLN A 10 4.23 18.13 0.79
CA GLN A 10 3.53 18.07 2.08
C GLN A 10 2.02 17.82 1.93
N ASN A 11 1.64 17.04 0.91
CA ASN A 11 0.25 16.69 0.61
C ASN A 11 0.07 15.17 0.41
N GLU A 12 1.07 14.38 0.73
CA GLU A 12 1.16 12.94 0.50
C GLU A 12 -0.07 12.24 1.08
N TYR A 13 -0.39 12.53 2.35
CA TYR A 13 -1.56 11.96 3.01
C TYR A 13 -2.87 12.36 2.32
N ILE A 14 -3.01 13.64 1.94
CA ILE A 14 -4.22 14.15 1.29
C ILE A 14 -4.40 13.51 -0.09
N THR A 15 -3.29 13.34 -0.82
CA THR A 15 -3.28 12.71 -2.13
C THR A 15 -3.69 11.24 -2.02
N TRP A 16 -3.08 10.51 -1.10
CA TRP A 16 -3.44 9.12 -0.84
C TRP A 16 -4.90 8.99 -0.37
N ASP A 17 -5.33 9.73 0.64
CA ASP A 17 -6.68 9.60 1.20
C ASP A 17 -7.78 9.92 0.18
N ARG A 18 -7.59 10.96 -0.65
CA ARG A 18 -8.63 11.45 -1.55
C ARG A 18 -8.63 10.78 -2.91
N TYR A 19 -7.48 10.45 -3.44
CA TYR A 19 -7.33 10.10 -4.85
C TYR A 19 -6.78 8.70 -5.07
N ASP A 20 -6.11 8.10 -4.10
CA ASP A 20 -5.55 6.75 -4.25
C ASP A 20 -6.59 5.68 -3.84
N PRO A 21 -6.98 4.77 -4.75
CA PRO A 21 -7.90 3.67 -4.43
C PRO A 21 -7.43 2.78 -3.29
N HIS A 22 -6.13 2.71 -3.02
CA HIS A 22 -5.56 1.92 -1.94
C HIS A 22 -6.09 2.34 -0.56
N SER A 23 -6.38 3.63 -0.35
CA SER A 23 -7.00 4.13 0.88
C SER A 23 -8.42 3.58 1.12
N LYS A 24 -9.07 3.09 0.07
CA LYS A 24 -10.44 2.52 0.14
C LYS A 24 -10.44 0.99 0.12
N ALA A 25 -9.26 0.36 0.04
CA ALA A 25 -9.15 -1.09 -0.12
C ALA A 25 -9.83 -1.88 1.00
N TYR A 26 -9.75 -1.42 2.26
CA TYR A 26 -10.48 -2.05 3.37
C TYR A 26 -11.99 -1.86 3.26
N SER A 27 -12.44 -0.68 2.85
CA SER A 27 -13.87 -0.35 2.84
C SER A 27 -14.68 -1.24 1.89
N VAL A 28 -14.07 -1.75 0.80
CA VAL A 28 -14.74 -2.67 -0.11
C VAL A 28 -15.06 -4.01 0.56
N LEU A 29 -14.33 -4.40 1.60
CA LEU A 29 -14.60 -5.62 2.36
C LEU A 29 -15.89 -5.54 3.19
N LEU A 30 -16.44 -4.34 3.35
CA LEU A 30 -17.68 -4.09 4.09
C LEU A 30 -18.92 -4.09 3.21
N ASN A 31 -18.76 -4.09 1.88
CA ASN A 31 -19.89 -4.05 0.95
C ASN A 31 -20.61 -5.41 0.84
N ASP A 32 -21.78 -5.41 0.21
CA ASP A 32 -22.62 -6.61 0.14
C ASP A 32 -22.02 -7.70 -0.76
N VAL A 33 -21.24 -7.33 -1.77
CA VAL A 33 -20.51 -8.29 -2.62
C VAL A 33 -19.50 -9.06 -1.77
N SER A 34 -18.69 -8.35 -0.98
CA SER A 34 -17.70 -8.97 -0.09
C SER A 34 -18.34 -9.82 1.02
N LYS A 35 -19.49 -9.39 1.55
CA LYS A 35 -20.26 -10.19 2.48
C LYS A 35 -20.76 -11.49 1.85
N GLN A 36 -21.26 -11.42 0.60
CA GLN A 36 -21.69 -12.62 -0.14
C GLN A 36 -20.52 -13.54 -0.45
N MET A 37 -19.36 -12.99 -0.83
CA MET A 37 -18.14 -13.76 -1.05
C MET A 37 -17.69 -14.49 0.22
N ALA A 38 -17.67 -13.79 1.35
CA ALA A 38 -17.33 -14.39 2.64
C ALA A 38 -18.26 -15.55 3.00
N LYS A 39 -19.57 -15.41 2.73
CA LYS A 39 -20.56 -16.48 2.89
C LYS A 39 -20.26 -17.66 1.97
N ASN A 40 -19.99 -17.42 0.70
CA ASN A 40 -19.66 -18.46 -0.28
C ASN A 40 -18.38 -19.23 0.09
N LEU A 41 -17.43 -18.55 0.71
CA LEU A 41 -16.15 -19.11 1.18
C LEU A 41 -16.26 -19.80 2.54
N GLY A 42 -17.30 -19.51 3.34
CA GLY A 42 -17.44 -20.00 4.70
C GLY A 42 -16.42 -19.41 5.68
N ILE A 43 -15.98 -18.15 5.48
CA ILE A 43 -14.91 -17.51 6.26
C ILE A 43 -15.39 -16.47 7.30
N GLY A 44 -16.68 -16.41 7.56
CA GLY A 44 -17.23 -15.41 8.47
C GLY A 44 -17.36 -14.04 7.80
N LYS A 45 -16.58 -13.05 8.25
CA LYS A 45 -16.60 -11.71 7.69
C LYS A 45 -15.35 -11.42 6.84
N ALA A 46 -15.53 -10.86 5.64
CA ALA A 46 -14.41 -10.54 4.76
C ALA A 46 -13.36 -9.63 5.43
N HIS A 47 -13.83 -8.59 6.13
CA HIS A 47 -12.96 -7.59 6.79
C HIS A 47 -12.28 -8.08 8.08
N GLU A 48 -12.50 -9.32 8.48
CA GLU A 48 -11.81 -9.99 9.59
C GLU A 48 -10.94 -11.16 9.08
N ALA A 49 -11.12 -11.56 7.84
CA ALA A 49 -10.46 -12.72 7.28
C ALA A 49 -9.07 -12.36 6.74
N LYS A 50 -8.02 -13.01 7.27
CA LYS A 50 -6.64 -12.79 6.86
C LYS A 50 -6.45 -12.83 5.35
N MET A 51 -7.05 -13.80 4.66
CA MET A 51 -6.93 -13.96 3.21
C MET A 51 -7.46 -12.77 2.39
N CYS A 52 -8.33 -11.95 2.97
CA CYS A 52 -8.82 -10.72 2.36
C CYS A 52 -7.93 -9.54 2.80
N LEU A 53 -7.67 -9.44 4.10
CA LEU A 53 -6.91 -8.35 4.68
C LEU A 53 -5.48 -8.25 4.14
N ASP A 54 -4.84 -9.36 3.80
CA ASP A 54 -3.46 -9.37 3.31
C ASP A 54 -3.25 -8.57 2.00
N CYS A 55 -4.34 -8.32 1.24
CA CYS A 55 -4.32 -7.47 0.04
C CYS A 55 -5.14 -6.18 0.20
N HIS A 56 -6.08 -6.15 1.14
CA HIS A 56 -7.02 -5.04 1.29
C HIS A 56 -6.74 -4.14 2.51
N ALA A 57 -5.68 -4.43 3.25
CA ALA A 57 -5.24 -3.63 4.38
C ALA A 57 -3.74 -3.79 4.62
N ASP A 58 -3.17 -2.89 5.41
CA ASP A 58 -1.84 -3.10 5.99
C ASP A 58 -1.96 -4.10 7.16
N ASN A 59 -2.02 -5.38 6.81
CA ASN A 59 -2.34 -6.46 7.75
C ASN A 59 -1.09 -6.95 8.50
N VAL A 60 -0.42 -6.05 9.20
CA VAL A 60 0.74 -6.40 10.01
C VAL A 60 0.37 -7.07 11.33
N ALA A 61 1.27 -7.88 11.86
CA ALA A 61 1.09 -8.53 13.15
C ALA A 61 0.85 -7.50 14.26
N GLU A 62 -0.01 -7.82 15.23
CA GLU A 62 -0.43 -6.90 16.30
C GLU A 62 0.76 -6.26 17.03
N LYS A 63 1.81 -7.03 17.30
CA LYS A 63 3.04 -6.55 17.95
C LYS A 63 3.80 -5.47 17.17
N ASN A 64 3.52 -5.34 15.86
CA ASN A 64 4.14 -4.35 14.98
C ASN A 64 3.24 -3.13 14.74
N ARG A 65 2.05 -3.10 15.35
CA ARG A 65 1.10 -2.00 15.18
C ARG A 65 1.44 -0.86 16.10
N GLY A 66 1.63 0.31 15.52
CA GLY A 66 1.81 1.54 16.29
C GLY A 66 0.54 1.95 17.04
N ARG A 67 0.68 2.87 17.99
CA ARG A 67 -0.41 3.33 18.87
C ARG A 67 -1.64 3.88 18.13
N VAL A 68 -1.42 4.46 16.97
CA VAL A 68 -2.48 5.09 16.14
C VAL A 68 -2.87 4.24 14.93
N PHE A 69 -2.34 3.03 14.82
CA PHE A 69 -2.65 2.12 13.73
C PHE A 69 -4.15 1.82 13.65
N GLN A 70 -4.71 1.90 12.45
CA GLN A 70 -6.07 1.51 12.15
C GLN A 70 -6.10 0.65 10.89
N ILE A 71 -6.51 -0.60 11.02
CA ILE A 71 -6.59 -1.53 9.87
C ILE A 71 -7.60 -1.03 8.81
N SER A 72 -8.55 -0.19 9.23
CA SER A 72 -9.55 0.43 8.35
C SER A 72 -8.98 1.47 7.38
N ASP A 73 -7.74 1.92 7.58
CA ASP A 73 -7.06 2.83 6.66
C ASP A 73 -6.74 2.16 5.31
N GLY A 74 -6.91 0.84 5.24
CA GLY A 74 -6.69 0.09 4.01
C GLY A 74 -5.21 -0.17 3.75
N VAL A 75 -4.78 -0.01 2.50
CA VAL A 75 -3.37 -0.14 2.11
C VAL A 75 -2.72 1.23 2.27
N GLY A 76 -2.06 1.42 3.39
CA GLY A 76 -1.49 2.71 3.80
C GLY A 76 -0.05 2.93 3.33
N CYS A 77 0.55 4.01 3.82
CA CYS A 77 1.91 4.41 3.45
C CYS A 77 2.94 3.31 3.72
N GLU A 78 2.88 2.70 4.91
CA GLU A 78 3.84 1.68 5.33
C GLU A 78 3.69 0.36 4.55
N ALA A 79 2.54 0.10 3.94
CA ALA A 79 2.36 -1.05 3.05
C ALA A 79 3.22 -0.96 1.79
N CYS A 80 3.51 0.26 1.33
CA CYS A 80 4.37 0.51 0.18
C CYS A 80 5.81 0.88 0.57
N HIS A 81 5.97 1.68 1.64
CA HIS A 81 7.26 2.24 2.03
C HIS A 81 7.97 1.45 3.14
N GLY A 82 7.39 0.35 3.62
CA GLY A 82 7.90 -0.41 4.74
C GLY A 82 7.62 0.28 6.08
N GLY A 83 7.76 -0.48 7.19
CA GLY A 83 7.46 0.01 8.53
C GLY A 83 8.29 1.23 8.92
N GLY A 84 7.62 2.32 9.27
CA GLY A 84 8.22 3.64 9.50
C GLY A 84 9.04 3.79 10.78
N GLU A 85 9.07 2.79 11.65
CA GLU A 85 9.68 2.87 12.99
C GLU A 85 11.09 3.46 13.00
N ARG A 86 11.93 3.12 12.01
CA ARG A 86 13.33 3.53 12.00
C ARG A 86 13.64 4.66 11.01
N TRP A 87 12.95 4.72 9.88
CA TRP A 87 13.25 5.69 8.84
C TRP A 87 12.39 6.96 8.91
N LEU A 88 11.16 6.90 9.44
CA LEU A 88 10.25 8.04 9.43
C LEU A 88 10.83 9.27 10.13
N GLY A 89 11.46 9.10 11.29
CA GLY A 89 12.10 10.20 12.01
C GLY A 89 13.25 10.85 11.23
N LEU A 90 14.04 10.03 10.54
CA LEU A 90 15.11 10.49 9.67
C LEU A 90 14.55 11.27 8.47
N HIS A 91 13.54 10.72 7.82
CA HIS A 91 12.88 11.31 6.66
C HIS A 91 12.28 12.69 6.98
N VAL A 92 11.53 12.83 8.06
CA VAL A 92 10.88 14.11 8.43
C VAL A 92 11.85 15.13 8.99
N SER A 93 13.04 14.72 9.44
CA SER A 93 14.05 15.66 9.95
C SER A 93 14.66 16.54 8.86
N GLY A 94 14.60 16.11 7.60
CA GLY A 94 15.13 16.80 6.43
C GLY A 94 16.66 16.90 6.39
N VAL A 95 17.38 16.14 7.26
CA VAL A 95 18.85 16.13 7.29
C VAL A 95 19.44 14.79 6.83
N ALA A 96 18.63 13.73 6.82
CA ALA A 96 19.05 12.42 6.32
C ALA A 96 18.97 12.36 4.80
N SER A 97 19.95 11.73 4.18
CA SER A 97 19.92 11.43 2.74
C SER A 97 18.88 10.36 2.42
N HIS A 98 18.55 10.21 1.14
CA HIS A 98 17.70 9.09 0.69
C HIS A 98 18.32 7.74 1.07
N GLN A 99 19.63 7.59 0.89
CA GLN A 99 20.35 6.37 1.26
C GLN A 99 20.24 6.05 2.76
N ASP A 100 20.32 7.06 3.64
CA ASP A 100 20.15 6.85 5.09
C ASP A 100 18.75 6.30 5.41
N ASN A 101 17.73 6.75 4.68
CA ASN A 101 16.37 6.23 4.84
C ASN A 101 16.24 4.79 4.34
N LEU A 102 16.87 4.44 3.20
CA LEU A 102 16.92 3.06 2.69
C LEU A 102 17.63 2.13 3.69
N ASP A 103 18.77 2.55 4.23
CA ASP A 103 19.54 1.80 5.21
C ASP A 103 18.75 1.62 6.52
N ALA A 104 17.89 2.56 6.85
CA ALA A 104 16.96 2.47 7.96
C ALA A 104 15.71 1.63 7.67
N GLY A 105 15.52 1.16 6.44
CA GLY A 105 14.45 0.23 6.07
C GLY A 105 13.29 0.83 5.27
N LEU A 106 13.46 2.05 4.72
CA LEU A 106 12.56 2.56 3.69
C LEU A 106 12.61 1.61 2.49
N TYR A 107 11.44 1.17 2.02
CA TYR A 107 11.38 0.31 0.85
C TYR A 107 11.63 1.09 -0.45
N PRO A 108 12.54 0.63 -1.33
CA PRO A 108 12.98 1.38 -2.51
C PRO A 108 11.94 1.32 -3.65
N THR A 109 10.85 2.05 -3.50
CA THR A 109 9.78 2.10 -4.52
C THR A 109 10.19 2.79 -5.82
N GLU A 110 11.29 3.53 -5.81
CA GLU A 110 11.92 4.13 -7.00
C GLU A 110 12.56 3.07 -7.91
N ASP A 111 13.06 1.96 -7.36
CA ASP A 111 13.54 0.83 -8.15
C ASP A 111 12.36 0.13 -8.84
N PRO A 112 12.31 0.07 -10.18
CA PRO A 112 11.18 -0.50 -10.90
C PRO A 112 10.99 -2.01 -10.64
N VAL A 113 12.06 -2.74 -10.35
CA VAL A 113 11.98 -4.17 -10.02
C VAL A 113 11.37 -4.35 -8.64
N LYS A 114 11.84 -3.58 -7.65
CA LYS A 114 11.29 -3.61 -6.30
C LYS A 114 9.85 -3.14 -6.26
N ARG A 115 9.52 -2.09 -6.98
CA ARG A 115 8.14 -1.64 -7.14
C ARG A 115 7.26 -2.72 -7.76
N ALA A 116 7.73 -3.39 -8.82
CA ALA A 116 6.99 -4.49 -9.43
C ALA A 116 6.76 -5.65 -8.45
N GLU A 117 7.79 -6.08 -7.71
CA GLU A 117 7.66 -7.11 -6.66
C GLU A 117 6.58 -6.74 -5.64
N LEU A 118 6.59 -5.48 -5.18
CA LEU A 118 5.62 -4.97 -4.22
C LEU A 118 4.19 -4.99 -4.79
N CYS A 119 3.97 -4.35 -5.94
CA CYS A 119 2.65 -4.25 -6.56
C CYS A 119 2.06 -5.62 -6.88
N LEU A 120 2.87 -6.49 -7.49
CA LEU A 120 2.45 -7.82 -7.89
C LEU A 120 2.14 -8.74 -6.70
N SER A 121 2.69 -8.48 -5.52
CA SER A 121 2.39 -9.27 -4.33
C SER A 121 0.88 -9.30 -4.00
N CYS A 122 0.14 -8.24 -4.32
CA CYS A 122 -1.31 -8.16 -4.14
C CYS A 122 -2.06 -8.25 -5.49
N HIS A 123 -1.57 -7.61 -6.54
CA HIS A 123 -2.24 -7.54 -7.84
C HIS A 123 -2.07 -8.80 -8.71
N PHE A 124 -1.18 -9.69 -8.35
CA PHE A 124 -1.02 -11.00 -8.97
C PHE A 124 -1.01 -12.11 -7.91
N GLY A 125 -0.36 -11.87 -6.80
CA GLY A 125 -0.16 -12.79 -5.69
C GLY A 125 1.28 -13.30 -5.61
N ASP A 126 1.60 -13.83 -4.45
CA ASP A 126 2.87 -14.48 -4.13
C ASP A 126 2.61 -15.81 -3.39
N ASP A 127 3.62 -16.40 -2.79
CA ASP A 127 3.51 -17.64 -2.02
C ASP A 127 2.63 -17.52 -0.75
N LYS A 128 2.32 -16.31 -0.32
CA LYS A 128 1.53 -16.02 0.89
C LYS A 128 0.16 -15.40 0.59
N LYS A 129 0.05 -14.68 -0.53
CA LYS A 129 -1.13 -13.93 -0.95
C LYS A 129 -1.59 -14.45 -2.31
N ILE A 130 -2.55 -15.37 -2.34
CA ILE A 130 -2.98 -16.01 -3.59
C ILE A 130 -4.49 -15.87 -3.76
N VAL A 131 -4.90 -15.31 -4.90
CA VAL A 131 -6.29 -15.37 -5.36
C VAL A 131 -6.50 -16.67 -6.11
N THR A 132 -7.01 -17.67 -5.41
CA THR A 132 -7.28 -19.01 -5.96
C THR A 132 -8.55 -19.03 -6.80
N HIS A 133 -8.73 -20.08 -7.62
CA HIS A 133 -10.01 -20.34 -8.31
C HIS A 133 -11.20 -20.42 -7.36
N ARG A 134 -10.98 -20.87 -6.10
CA ARG A 134 -12.02 -20.89 -5.07
C ARG A 134 -12.47 -19.47 -4.69
N ILE A 135 -11.52 -18.52 -4.54
CA ILE A 135 -11.84 -17.12 -4.23
C ILE A 135 -12.53 -16.46 -5.43
N MET A 136 -12.04 -16.69 -6.64
CA MET A 136 -12.70 -16.20 -7.87
C MET A 136 -14.09 -16.80 -8.04
N GLY A 137 -14.25 -18.11 -7.82
CA GLY A 137 -15.55 -18.79 -7.85
C GLY A 137 -16.53 -18.28 -6.78
N ALA A 138 -16.02 -17.71 -5.69
CA ALA A 138 -16.85 -17.08 -4.67
C ALA A 138 -17.34 -15.67 -5.07
N GLY A 139 -16.80 -15.09 -6.14
CA GLY A 139 -17.20 -13.81 -6.68
C GLY A 139 -16.11 -12.73 -6.71
N HIS A 140 -14.86 -13.07 -6.34
CA HIS A 140 -13.76 -12.11 -6.43
C HIS A 140 -13.46 -11.78 -7.90
N PRO A 141 -13.33 -10.49 -8.26
CA PRO A 141 -12.93 -10.11 -9.60
C PRO A 141 -11.61 -10.78 -10.01
N ARG A 142 -11.46 -10.98 -11.30
CA ARG A 142 -10.17 -11.39 -11.85
C ARG A 142 -9.14 -10.32 -11.55
N LEU A 143 -7.95 -10.72 -11.10
CA LEU A 143 -6.82 -9.81 -10.97
C LEU A 143 -6.36 -9.39 -12.37
N ASP A 144 -6.26 -8.10 -12.56
CA ASP A 144 -5.83 -7.48 -13.82
C ASP A 144 -4.84 -6.38 -13.46
N PHE A 145 -3.62 -6.48 -13.99
CA PHE A 145 -2.54 -5.57 -13.64
C PHE A 145 -1.53 -5.46 -14.79
N GLU A 146 -1.16 -4.23 -15.08
CA GLU A 146 -0.08 -3.89 -16.00
C GLU A 146 0.76 -2.79 -15.34
N LEU A 147 2.05 -3.05 -15.13
CA LEU A 147 2.91 -2.24 -14.26
C LEU A 147 3.02 -0.78 -14.70
N ASP A 148 3.25 -0.54 -15.99
CA ASP A 148 3.48 0.81 -16.50
C ASP A 148 2.21 1.66 -16.38
N THR A 149 1.06 1.10 -16.78
CA THR A 149 -0.24 1.77 -16.67
C THR A 149 -0.60 2.06 -15.23
N PHE A 150 -0.47 1.08 -14.33
CA PHE A 150 -0.81 1.25 -12.91
C PHE A 150 0.13 2.25 -12.25
N THR A 151 1.43 2.23 -12.58
CA THR A 151 2.39 3.22 -12.08
C THR A 151 2.05 4.63 -12.60
N ALA A 152 1.73 4.76 -13.88
CA ALA A 152 1.41 6.06 -14.50
C ALA A 152 0.07 6.66 -14.02
N THR A 153 -0.89 5.81 -13.62
CA THR A 153 -2.22 6.24 -13.16
C THR A 153 -2.33 6.40 -11.65
N GLN A 154 -1.35 5.88 -10.88
CA GLN A 154 -1.31 6.10 -9.45
C GLN A 154 -1.17 7.59 -9.14
N PRO A 155 -1.99 8.15 -8.23
CA PRO A 155 -1.87 9.56 -7.86
C PRO A 155 -0.50 9.87 -7.27
N ALA A 156 0.30 10.65 -8.00
CA ALA A 156 1.63 11.03 -7.56
C ALA A 156 1.57 11.94 -6.34
N HIS A 157 2.28 11.59 -5.29
CA HIS A 157 2.43 12.37 -4.06
C HIS A 157 3.89 12.84 -3.86
N TYR A 158 4.66 12.88 -4.94
CA TYR A 158 6.04 13.32 -5.01
C TYR A 158 6.27 14.11 -6.29
N GLU A 159 7.27 14.99 -6.28
CA GLU A 159 7.82 15.60 -7.48
C GLU A 159 9.16 14.91 -7.82
N ILE A 160 9.36 14.62 -9.09
CA ILE A 160 10.65 14.11 -9.56
C ILE A 160 11.60 15.29 -9.60
N ASP A 161 12.59 15.30 -8.72
CA ASP A 161 13.69 16.25 -8.77
C ASP A 161 14.53 16.00 -10.01
N LYS A 162 14.97 17.08 -10.67
CA LYS A 162 15.84 16.95 -11.84
C LYS A 162 17.17 16.25 -11.51
N ASP A 163 17.63 16.41 -10.29
CA ASP A 163 18.86 15.81 -9.78
C ASP A 163 18.68 14.32 -9.39
N TYR A 164 17.47 13.79 -9.47
CA TYR A 164 17.17 12.41 -9.09
C TYR A 164 17.76 11.37 -10.08
N TYR A 165 18.04 11.78 -11.32
CA TYR A 165 18.59 10.94 -12.40
C TYR A 165 20.02 11.33 -12.83
N GLU A 166 20.66 12.27 -12.19
CA GLU A 166 22.04 12.66 -12.39
C GLU A 166 22.97 12.09 -11.31
#